data_353d10232e1ed1890cc869e37bf1a628
#
_entry.id   353d10232e1ed1890cc869e37bf1a628
#
_cell.length_a   1.000
_cell.length_b   1.000
_cell.length_c   1.000
_cell.angle_alpha   90.00
_cell.angle_beta   90.00
_cell.angle_gamma   90.00
#
_symmetry.space_group_name_H-M   'P 1'
#
loop_
_entity.id
_entity.type
_entity.pdbx_description
1 polymer ?
#
loop_
_entity_poly.entity_id
_entity_poly.type
_entity_poly.pdbx_seq_one_letter_code
_entity_poly.pdbx_strand_id
1 'polypeptide(L)'
;MVERAATVFTSEFCRRYSKQTRIIVFAGQGNNGADALAIARMLTDAGYRVETYLFNPTMRLSDDCELNKQRLLHMEKIEFTEVVDDFVPPELEERDVVIDGLFGSGLNRPLTGGFAAMVRYINQSDATIVSIDIPSGLFGEDNRKNDPDS
;
A
#
# COMPACT_ATOMS: atom_id res chain seq x y z
N MET A 1 -10.48 -14.35 2.21
CA MET A 1 -10.51 -13.49 1.02
C MET A 1 -9.28 -12.62 0.93
N VAL A 2 -8.99 -11.84 1.97
CA VAL A 2 -7.79 -10.98 1.96
C VAL A 2 -6.51 -11.80 1.80
N GLU A 3 -6.38 -12.89 2.53
CA GLU A 3 -5.16 -13.71 2.45
C GLU A 3 -4.93 -14.28 1.05
N ARG A 4 -6.00 -14.69 0.38
CA ARG A 4 -5.88 -15.26 -0.95
C ARG A 4 -5.45 -14.23 -1.98
N ALA A 5 -6.09 -13.07 -1.96
CA ALA A 5 -5.74 -11.98 -2.88
C ALA A 5 -4.32 -11.50 -2.64
N ALA A 6 -3.93 -11.37 -1.38
CA ALA A 6 -2.59 -10.94 -1.03
C ALA A 6 -1.54 -11.96 -1.44
N THR A 7 -1.85 -13.25 -1.32
CA THR A 7 -0.93 -14.31 -1.74
C THR A 7 -0.67 -14.25 -3.24
N VAL A 8 -1.71 -14.09 -4.04
CA VAL A 8 -1.58 -13.98 -5.49
C VAL A 8 -0.74 -12.76 -5.87
N PHE A 9 -1.05 -11.62 -5.27
CA PHE A 9 -0.31 -10.39 -5.51
C PHE A 9 1.17 -10.56 -5.16
N THR A 10 1.44 -11.12 -3.99
CA THR A 10 2.81 -11.29 -3.51
C THR A 10 3.61 -12.23 -4.42
N SER A 11 2.99 -13.32 -4.86
CA SER A 11 3.67 -14.25 -5.78
C SER A 11 4.06 -13.55 -7.07
N GLU A 12 3.15 -12.77 -7.63
CA GLU A 12 3.41 -12.02 -8.86
C GLU A 12 4.49 -10.98 -8.65
N PHE A 13 4.45 -10.28 -7.51
CA PHE A 13 5.45 -9.27 -7.17
C PHE A 13 6.85 -9.90 -7.07
N CYS A 14 6.95 -11.04 -6.42
CA CYS A 14 8.24 -11.71 -6.25
C CYS A 14 8.84 -12.15 -7.58
N ARG A 15 8.01 -12.39 -8.59
CA ARG A 15 8.49 -12.73 -9.92
C ARG A 15 9.02 -11.53 -10.68
N ARG A 16 8.54 -10.34 -10.37
CA ARG A 16 8.88 -9.11 -11.12
C ARG A 16 9.99 -8.29 -10.47
N TYR A 17 10.13 -8.35 -9.17
CA TYR A 17 11.03 -7.46 -8.44
C TYR A 17 11.99 -8.26 -7.56
N SER A 18 13.26 -7.86 -7.58
CA SER A 18 14.28 -8.51 -6.75
C SER A 18 14.10 -8.15 -5.28
N LYS A 19 14.71 -8.94 -4.41
CA LYS A 19 14.66 -8.72 -2.95
C LYS A 19 15.36 -7.44 -2.52
N GLN A 20 16.14 -6.84 -3.40
CA GLN A 20 16.84 -5.59 -3.10
C GLN A 20 15.95 -4.36 -3.33
N THR A 21 14.76 -4.57 -3.88
CA THR A 21 13.82 -3.48 -4.11
C THR A 21 13.31 -2.93 -2.77
N ARG A 22 13.37 -1.61 -2.62
CA ARG A 22 12.75 -0.96 -1.47
C ARG A 22 11.27 -0.78 -1.76
N ILE A 23 10.43 -1.20 -0.83
CA ILE A 23 8.98 -1.19 -1.00
C ILE A 23 8.36 -0.29 0.03
N ILE A 24 7.50 0.62 -0.42
CA ILE A 24 6.72 1.48 0.46
C ILE A 24 5.23 1.16 0.23
N VAL A 25 4.54 0.78 1.30
CA VAL A 25 3.12 0.41 1.23
C VAL A 25 2.30 1.49 1.90
N PHE A 26 1.34 2.04 1.16
CA PHE A 26 0.37 2.98 1.71
C PHE A 26 -0.98 2.28 1.79
N ALA A 27 -1.48 2.14 3.01
CA ALA A 27 -2.73 1.44 3.28
C ALA A 27 -3.77 2.41 3.84
N GLY A 28 -5.01 2.31 3.36
CA GLY A 28 -6.14 3.04 3.91
C GLY A 28 -6.90 2.21 4.92
N GLN A 29 -8.07 2.69 5.32
CA GLN A 29 -8.86 2.09 6.40
C GLN A 29 -9.77 0.95 5.97
N GLY A 30 -10.05 0.84 4.66
CA GLY A 30 -11.02 -0.12 4.14
C GLY A 30 -10.40 -1.42 3.67
N ASN A 31 -11.11 -2.10 2.79
CA ASN A 31 -10.69 -3.43 2.34
C ASN A 31 -9.39 -3.40 1.54
N ASN A 32 -9.16 -2.36 0.74
CA ASN A 32 -7.88 -2.25 0.04
C ASN A 32 -6.73 -2.05 1.02
N GLY A 33 -6.98 -1.35 2.12
CA GLY A 33 -5.99 -1.22 3.18
C GLY A 33 -5.69 -2.57 3.83
N ALA A 34 -6.71 -3.39 4.05
CA ALA A 34 -6.51 -4.73 4.60
C ALA A 34 -5.63 -5.57 3.68
N ASP A 35 -5.90 -5.52 2.37
CA ASP A 35 -5.07 -6.24 1.40
C ASP A 35 -3.64 -5.71 1.39
N ALA A 36 -3.48 -4.39 1.46
CA ALA A 36 -2.15 -3.79 1.49
C ALA A 36 -1.35 -4.24 2.72
N LEU A 37 -2.00 -4.30 3.88
CA LEU A 37 -1.34 -4.76 5.10
C LEU A 37 -0.94 -6.23 5.02
N ALA A 38 -1.81 -7.06 4.45
CA ALA A 38 -1.49 -8.47 4.25
C ALA A 38 -0.32 -8.63 3.28
N ILE A 39 -0.31 -7.85 2.21
CA ILE A 39 0.78 -7.86 1.24
C ILE A 39 2.09 -7.41 1.90
N ALA A 40 2.03 -6.35 2.72
CA ALA A 40 3.22 -5.88 3.43
C ALA A 40 3.80 -6.98 4.33
N ARG A 41 2.94 -7.70 5.03
CA ARG A 41 3.36 -8.81 5.88
C ARG A 41 4.02 -9.91 5.04
N MET A 42 3.39 -10.29 3.95
CA MET A 42 3.90 -11.37 3.11
C MET A 42 5.21 -11.01 2.42
N LEU A 43 5.34 -9.76 1.97
CA LEU A 43 6.59 -9.30 1.35
C LEU A 43 7.72 -9.22 2.38
N THR A 44 7.41 -8.77 3.59
CA THR A 44 8.40 -8.76 4.67
C THR A 44 8.86 -10.18 4.97
N ASP A 45 7.92 -11.12 5.04
CA ASP A 45 8.23 -12.53 5.28
C ASP A 45 9.05 -13.12 4.14
N ALA A 46 8.85 -12.64 2.93
CA ALA A 46 9.60 -13.10 1.76
C ALA A 46 11.01 -12.52 1.66
N GLY A 47 11.37 -11.60 2.55
CA GLY A 47 12.72 -11.06 2.61
C GLY A 47 12.91 -9.67 2.04
N TYR A 48 11.83 -8.99 1.65
CA TYR A 48 11.93 -7.61 1.19
C TYR A 48 12.03 -6.63 2.34
N ARG A 49 12.62 -5.48 2.07
CA ARG A 49 12.56 -4.35 2.98
C ARG A 49 11.28 -3.56 2.68
N VAL A 50 10.35 -3.56 3.63
CA VAL A 50 9.03 -2.95 3.44
C VAL A 50 8.80 -1.90 4.52
N GLU A 51 8.43 -0.68 4.07
CA GLU A 51 7.99 0.39 4.95
C GLU A 51 6.49 0.55 4.76
N THR A 52 5.72 0.44 5.83
CA THR A 52 4.26 0.45 5.75
C THR A 52 3.71 1.67 6.48
N TYR A 53 2.82 2.38 5.82
CA TYR A 53 2.12 3.55 6.37
C TYR A 53 0.62 3.28 6.30
N LEU A 54 -0.02 3.22 7.46
CA LEU A 54 -1.46 3.02 7.55
C LEU A 54 -2.12 4.37 7.87
N PHE A 55 -2.93 4.86 6.94
CA PHE A 55 -3.66 6.11 7.14
C PHE A 55 -4.99 5.82 7.82
N ASN A 56 -5.15 6.31 9.05
CA ASN A 56 -6.29 6.02 9.89
C ASN A 56 -6.82 7.30 10.54
N PRO A 57 -7.21 8.31 9.74
CA PRO A 57 -7.59 9.61 10.29
C PRO A 57 -8.86 9.59 11.14
N THR A 58 -9.80 8.69 10.87
CA THR A 58 -11.02 8.57 11.66
C THR A 58 -10.89 7.60 12.81
N MET A 59 -9.78 6.91 12.91
CA MET A 59 -9.49 5.87 13.90
C MET A 59 -10.51 4.72 13.86
N ARG A 60 -11.02 4.45 12.66
CA ARG A 60 -11.96 3.36 12.40
C ARG A 60 -11.48 2.50 11.26
N LEU A 61 -10.96 1.34 11.59
CA LEU A 61 -10.52 0.37 10.59
C LEU A 61 -11.62 -0.64 10.36
N SER A 62 -11.72 -1.15 9.12
CA SER A 62 -12.57 -2.31 8.89
C SER A 62 -12.05 -3.50 9.71
N ASP A 63 -12.91 -4.50 9.93
CA ASP A 63 -12.50 -5.68 10.71
C ASP A 63 -11.31 -6.37 10.07
N ASP A 64 -11.32 -6.49 8.74
CA ASP A 64 -10.20 -7.11 8.03
C ASP A 64 -8.94 -6.28 8.14
N CYS A 65 -9.06 -4.97 8.08
CA CYS A 65 -7.92 -4.07 8.21
C CYS A 65 -7.30 -4.18 9.61
N GLU A 66 -8.14 -4.19 10.64
CA GLU A 66 -7.65 -4.33 12.02
C GLU A 66 -6.94 -5.68 12.21
N LEU A 67 -7.53 -6.75 11.72
CA LEU A 67 -6.94 -8.07 11.82
C LEU A 67 -5.56 -8.11 11.15
N ASN A 68 -5.45 -7.57 9.96
CA ASN A 68 -4.19 -7.60 9.23
C ASN A 68 -3.15 -6.65 9.84
N LYS A 69 -3.60 -5.53 10.43
CA LYS A 69 -2.71 -4.68 11.20
C LYS A 69 -2.10 -5.46 12.37
N GLN A 70 -2.92 -6.20 13.12
CA GLN A 70 -2.42 -6.97 14.26
C GLN A 70 -1.43 -8.05 13.80
N ARG A 71 -1.73 -8.72 12.69
CA ARG A 71 -0.81 -9.71 12.15
C ARG A 71 0.54 -9.11 11.77
N LEU A 72 0.51 -7.93 11.15
CA LEU A 72 1.73 -7.24 10.77
C LEU A 72 2.54 -6.84 12.00
N LEU A 73 1.87 -6.32 13.03
CA LEU A 73 2.54 -5.87 14.25
C LEU A 73 3.18 -7.01 15.04
N HIS A 74 2.78 -8.24 14.80
CA HIS A 74 3.39 -9.40 15.47
C HIS A 74 4.70 -9.84 14.82
N MET A 75 5.07 -9.26 13.68
CA MET A 75 6.34 -9.60 13.04
C MET A 75 7.50 -8.90 13.75
N GLU A 76 8.65 -9.55 13.77
CA GLU A 76 9.81 -9.03 14.49
C GLU A 76 10.47 -7.84 13.80
N LYS A 77 10.52 -7.88 12.47
CA LYS A 77 11.25 -6.85 11.70
C LYS A 77 10.30 -6.13 10.78
N ILE A 78 9.60 -5.14 11.31
CA ILE A 78 8.70 -4.33 10.50
C ILE A 78 9.03 -2.85 10.67
N GLU A 79 8.76 -2.10 9.61
CA GLU A 79 8.77 -0.65 9.66
C GLU A 79 7.33 -0.22 9.42
N PHE A 80 6.63 0.17 10.48
CA PHE A 80 5.20 0.46 10.44
C PHE A 80 4.92 1.80 11.10
N THR A 81 4.15 2.62 10.41
CA THR A 81 3.71 3.91 10.92
C THR A 81 2.21 4.04 10.73
N GLU A 82 1.50 4.35 11.80
CA GLU A 82 0.06 4.65 11.71
C GLU A 82 -0.11 6.17 11.70
N VAL A 83 -0.77 6.68 10.67
CA VAL A 83 -0.91 8.12 10.45
C VAL A 83 -2.34 8.52 10.80
N VAL A 84 -2.51 9.35 11.83
CA VAL A 84 -3.82 9.82 12.25
C VAL A 84 -4.06 11.29 11.96
N ASP A 85 -2.99 12.07 11.85
CA ASP A 85 -3.08 13.49 11.51
C ASP A 85 -1.85 13.90 10.70
N ASP A 86 -1.01 14.81 11.21
CA ASP A 86 0.13 15.31 10.47
C ASP A 86 1.13 14.21 10.13
N PHE A 87 1.72 14.30 8.95
CA PHE A 87 2.57 13.26 8.42
C PHE A 87 3.62 13.87 7.48
N VAL A 88 4.85 13.43 7.67
CA VAL A 88 5.95 13.78 6.75
C VAL A 88 6.17 12.55 5.86
N PRO A 89 5.87 12.64 4.56
CA PRO A 89 6.03 11.49 3.69
C PRO A 89 7.50 11.10 3.50
N PRO A 90 7.77 9.82 3.25
CA PRO A 90 9.13 9.38 2.96
C PRO A 90 9.57 9.88 1.60
N GLU A 91 10.86 10.03 1.40
CA GLU A 91 11.39 10.33 0.09
C GLU A 91 11.25 9.09 -0.80
N LEU A 92 10.74 9.30 -2.02
CA LEU A 92 10.55 8.24 -2.99
C LEU A 92 11.52 8.43 -4.14
N GLU A 93 12.25 7.38 -4.47
CA GLU A 93 13.25 7.39 -5.53
C GLU A 93 12.78 6.57 -6.72
N GLU A 94 13.42 6.76 -7.86
CA GLU A 94 13.06 6.08 -9.09
C GLU A 94 13.09 4.56 -8.96
N ARG A 95 14.03 4.03 -8.18
CA ARG A 95 14.16 2.58 -7.98
C ARG A 95 13.21 2.01 -6.95
N ASP A 96 12.45 2.85 -6.26
CA ASP A 96 11.50 2.40 -5.25
C ASP A 96 10.21 1.93 -5.91
N VAL A 97 9.52 1.02 -5.23
CA VAL A 97 8.19 0.57 -5.62
C VAL A 97 7.21 0.96 -4.54
N VAL A 98 6.16 1.65 -4.93
CA VAL A 98 5.08 2.06 -4.04
C VAL A 98 3.89 1.15 -4.30
N ILE A 99 3.38 0.53 -3.25
CA ILE A 99 2.14 -0.24 -3.33
C ILE A 99 1.03 0.64 -2.76
N ASP A 100 0.09 1.01 -3.63
CA ASP A 100 -0.97 1.95 -3.31
C ASP A 100 -2.25 1.20 -2.94
N GLY A 101 -2.53 1.13 -1.65
CA GLY A 101 -3.76 0.55 -1.12
C GLY A 101 -4.60 1.58 -0.39
N LEU A 102 -4.47 2.86 -0.76
CA LEU A 102 -5.22 3.92 -0.09
C LEU A 102 -6.70 3.90 -0.44
N PHE A 103 -7.02 3.64 -1.71
CA PHE A 103 -8.40 3.67 -2.18
C PHE A 103 -8.66 2.50 -3.10
N GLY A 104 -9.85 1.93 -2.98
CA GLY A 104 -10.28 0.87 -3.86
C GLY A 104 -10.92 1.39 -5.13
N SER A 105 -11.12 0.50 -6.08
CA SER A 105 -11.91 0.81 -7.27
C SER A 105 -13.33 1.15 -6.85
N GLY A 106 -13.94 2.09 -7.54
CA GLY A 106 -15.29 2.49 -7.24
C GLY A 106 -15.44 3.45 -6.07
N LEU A 107 -14.35 3.91 -5.50
CA LEU A 107 -14.40 4.90 -4.45
C LEU A 107 -14.76 6.26 -5.04
N ASN A 108 -15.89 6.82 -4.61
CA ASN A 108 -16.39 8.08 -5.16
C ASN A 108 -16.32 9.23 -4.18
N ARG A 109 -15.73 9.02 -3.01
CA ARG A 109 -15.63 10.10 -2.04
C ARG A 109 -14.61 11.13 -2.47
N PRO A 110 -14.89 12.42 -2.25
CA PRO A 110 -13.89 13.46 -2.53
C PRO A 110 -12.65 13.24 -1.68
N LEU A 111 -11.50 13.47 -2.26
CA LEU A 111 -10.26 13.45 -1.50
C LEU A 111 -10.12 14.76 -0.76
N THR A 112 -9.80 14.68 0.53
CA THR A 112 -9.63 15.88 1.36
C THR A 112 -8.36 15.77 2.18
N GLY A 113 -7.83 16.91 2.56
CA GLY A 113 -6.73 17.01 3.52
C GLY A 113 -5.52 16.18 3.14
N GLY A 114 -5.05 15.41 4.09
CA GLY A 114 -3.82 14.66 3.96
C GLY A 114 -3.85 13.59 2.90
N PHE A 115 -5.01 12.97 2.65
CA PHE A 115 -5.11 11.95 1.60
C PHE A 115 -4.89 12.55 0.22
N ALA A 116 -5.48 13.70 -0.06
CA ALA A 116 -5.29 14.35 -1.36
C ALA A 116 -3.83 14.74 -1.57
N ALA A 117 -3.21 15.29 -0.55
CA ALA A 117 -1.80 15.65 -0.62
C ALA A 117 -0.92 14.42 -0.84
N MET A 118 -1.25 13.32 -0.19
CA MET A 118 -0.48 12.09 -0.30
C MET A 118 -0.60 11.48 -1.69
N VAL A 119 -1.80 11.48 -2.26
CA VAL A 119 -2.00 10.99 -3.62
C VAL A 119 -1.20 11.80 -4.61
N ARG A 120 -1.22 13.13 -4.47
CA ARG A 120 -0.43 14.01 -5.33
C ARG A 120 1.07 13.73 -5.18
N TYR A 121 1.53 13.54 -3.97
CA TYR A 121 2.94 13.27 -3.70
C TYR A 121 3.38 11.98 -4.40
N ILE A 122 2.59 10.92 -4.25
CA ILE A 122 2.88 9.64 -4.88
C ILE A 122 2.92 9.80 -6.41
N ASN A 123 1.91 10.48 -6.97
CA ASN A 123 1.80 10.64 -8.43
C ASN A 123 2.92 11.48 -9.01
N GLN A 124 3.50 12.36 -8.23
CA GLN A 124 4.59 13.23 -8.68
C GLN A 124 5.96 12.58 -8.48
N SER A 125 6.03 11.48 -7.76
CA SER A 125 7.29 10.80 -7.52
C SER A 125 7.75 10.06 -8.77
N ASP A 126 9.02 9.71 -8.81
CA ASP A 126 9.59 8.91 -9.90
C ASP A 126 9.49 7.41 -9.63
N ALA A 127 8.96 7.01 -8.49
CA ALA A 127 8.85 5.61 -8.11
C ALA A 127 7.84 4.88 -9.00
N THR A 128 8.02 3.58 -9.12
CA THR A 128 7.02 2.72 -9.77
C THR A 128 5.84 2.55 -8.83
N ILE A 129 4.64 2.78 -9.33
CA ILE A 129 3.42 2.67 -8.51
C ILE A 129 2.65 1.44 -8.93
N VAL A 130 2.37 0.59 -7.96
CA VAL A 130 1.59 -0.63 -8.16
C VAL A 130 0.30 -0.48 -7.36
N SER A 131 -0.82 -0.47 -8.06
CA SER A 131 -2.13 -0.37 -7.41
C SER A 131 -2.68 -1.75 -7.12
N ILE A 132 -3.38 -1.86 -6.00
CA ILE A 132 -4.07 -3.09 -5.64
C ILE A 132 -5.44 -3.06 -6.30
N ASP A 133 -5.68 -4.01 -7.20
CA ASP A 133 -6.94 -4.08 -7.93
C ASP A 133 -7.82 -5.16 -7.33
N ILE A 134 -8.73 -4.74 -6.47
CA ILE A 134 -9.70 -5.59 -5.80
C ILE A 134 -11.06 -5.22 -6.37
N PRO A 135 -11.92 -6.14 -6.72
CA PRO A 135 -11.98 -7.56 -6.34
C PRO A 135 -11.30 -8.52 -7.30
N SER A 136 -10.70 -8.07 -8.38
CA SER A 136 -10.11 -9.00 -9.34
C SER A 136 -8.94 -9.79 -8.74
N GLY A 137 -8.26 -9.24 -7.76
CA GLY A 137 -7.09 -9.84 -7.16
C GLY A 137 -5.88 -9.82 -8.08
N LEU A 138 -5.96 -9.09 -9.17
CA LEU A 138 -4.89 -9.02 -10.14
C LEU A 138 -3.89 -7.94 -9.76
N PHE A 139 -2.65 -8.18 -10.18
CA PHE A 139 -1.59 -7.23 -10.05
C PHE A 139 -1.78 -6.12 -11.08
N GLY A 140 -1.94 -4.88 -10.62
CA GLY A 140 -2.10 -3.75 -11.51
C GLY A 140 -0.96 -2.77 -11.39
N GLU A 141 -0.06 -2.78 -12.36
CA GLU A 141 1.02 -1.80 -12.39
C GLU A 141 0.52 -0.53 -13.06
N ASP A 142 0.76 0.60 -12.41
CA ASP A 142 0.27 1.88 -12.87
C ASP A 142 1.44 2.86 -12.94
N ASN A 143 1.66 3.43 -14.12
CA ASN A 143 2.68 4.44 -14.32
C ASN A 143 2.02 5.80 -14.48
N ARG A 144 1.58 6.34 -13.35
CA ARG A 144 0.76 7.55 -13.32
C ARG A 144 1.45 8.79 -13.87
N LYS A 145 2.75 8.85 -13.81
CA LYS A 145 3.46 10.00 -14.34
C LYS A 145 3.41 10.07 -15.86
N ASN A 146 3.10 8.97 -16.52
CA ASN A 146 2.93 8.91 -17.97
C ASN A 146 1.46 8.98 -18.39
N ASP A 147 0.55 9.11 -17.46
CA ASP A 147 -0.88 9.18 -17.71
C ASP A 147 -1.46 10.32 -16.89
N PRO A 148 -1.50 11.52 -17.44
CA PRO A 148 -1.94 12.70 -16.69
C PRO A 148 -3.40 12.65 -16.28
N ASP A 149 -4.19 11.76 -16.86
CA ASP A 149 -5.61 11.65 -16.56
C ASP A 149 -5.91 10.64 -15.45
N SER A 150 -4.90 9.93 -14.93
CA SER A 150 -5.12 8.95 -13.87
C SER A 150 -4.87 9.51 -12.49
#